data_161cbba2786a568d45599728ada87c15
#
_entry.id   161cbba2786a568d45599728ada87c15
#
_cell.length_a   1.000
_cell.length_b   1.000
_cell.length_c   1.000
_cell.angle_alpha   90.00
_cell.angle_beta   90.00
_cell.angle_gamma   90.00
#
_symmetry.space_group_name_H-M   'P 1'
#
loop_
_entity.id
_entity.type
_entity.pdbx_description
1 polymer ?
#
loop_
_entity_poly.entity_id
_entity_poly.type
_entity_poly.pdbx_seq_one_letter_code
_entity_poly.pdbx_strand_id
1 'polypeptide(L)'
;MRNTLLPIVGLGLLMAAAPGLAHHALATTYDTRQSIVLKGTVMKINWENPHVHLYLQADDKTAPDWEFELGSPNMQIQNGWKLDTFRRGDHVVVTAYPARNGSRLGYASKVSLSSH
;
A
#
# COMPACT_ATOMS: atom_id res chain seq x y z
N MET A 1 -2.78 -41.27 -24.41
CA MET A 1 -2.74 -41.02 -24.20
C MET A 1 -2.69 -40.07 -23.95
N ARG A 2 -2.76 -39.33 -23.71
CA ARG A 2 -2.72 -38.74 -23.51
C ARG A 2 -2.50 -37.52 -23.36
N ASN A 3 -2.20 -36.72 -23.19
CA ASN A 3 -2.13 -35.62 -23.45
C ASN A 3 -2.80 -34.69 -22.72
N THR A 4 -2.97 -34.58 -21.68
CA THR A 4 -3.75 -33.79 -20.86
C THR A 4 -2.99 -32.69 -20.14
N LEU A 5 -1.76 -32.47 -20.51
CA LEU A 5 -0.92 -31.50 -19.82
C LEU A 5 -1.09 -30.06 -20.30
N LEU A 6 -1.67 -29.88 -21.47
CA LEU A 6 -1.72 -28.57 -22.10
C LEU A 6 -2.50 -27.50 -21.33
N PRO A 7 -3.63 -27.81 -20.72
CA PRO A 7 -4.41 -26.78 -20.03
C PRO A 7 -3.67 -26.14 -18.85
N ILE A 8 -2.74 -26.87 -18.26
CA ILE A 8 -2.03 -26.39 -17.08
C ILE A 8 -1.11 -25.23 -17.40
N VAL A 9 -0.49 -25.27 -18.56
CA VAL A 9 0.43 -24.21 -18.95
C VAL A 9 -0.28 -22.89 -19.18
N GLY A 10 -1.45 -22.93 -19.81
CA GLY A 10 -2.23 -21.74 -20.05
C GLY A 10 -2.67 -21.07 -18.76
N LEU A 11 -3.00 -21.85 -17.76
CA LEU A 11 -3.43 -21.31 -16.49
C LEU A 11 -2.32 -20.53 -15.78
N GLY A 12 -1.08 -21.02 -15.87
CA GLY A 12 0.04 -20.33 -15.27
C GLY A 12 0.28 -18.95 -15.88
N LEU A 13 0.05 -18.80 -17.16
CA LEU A 13 0.22 -17.50 -17.80
C LEU A 13 -0.82 -16.47 -17.35
N LEU A 14 -2.03 -16.91 -17.03
CA LEU A 14 -3.08 -16.01 -16.58
C LEU A 14 -2.81 -15.43 -15.20
N MET A 15 -1.97 -16.07 -14.42
CA MET A 15 -1.64 -15.58 -13.09
C MET A 15 -0.60 -14.46 -13.11
N ALA A 16 0.04 -14.24 -14.23
CA ALA A 16 1.03 -13.18 -14.34
C ALA A 16 0.31 -11.86 -14.63
N ALA A 17 0.18 -11.02 -13.61
CA ALA A 17 -0.45 -9.72 -13.78
C ALA A 17 0.47 -8.79 -14.55
N ALA A 18 -0.03 -8.17 -15.61
CA ALA A 18 0.71 -7.13 -16.31
C ALA A 18 0.82 -5.89 -15.42
N PRO A 19 1.99 -5.22 -15.37
CA PRO A 19 2.14 -4.00 -14.58
C PRO A 19 1.12 -2.92 -14.92
N GLY A 20 0.70 -2.83 -16.18
CA GLY A 20 -0.31 -1.86 -16.59
C GLY A 20 -1.66 -2.09 -15.96
N LEU A 21 -2.06 -3.35 -15.74
CA LEU A 21 -3.32 -3.67 -15.07
C LEU A 21 -3.29 -3.29 -13.60
N ALA A 22 -2.17 -3.54 -12.94
CA ALA A 22 -2.01 -3.16 -11.53
C ALA A 22 -2.05 -1.64 -11.38
N HIS A 23 -1.40 -0.91 -12.26
CA HIS A 23 -1.42 0.55 -12.25
C HIS A 23 -2.82 1.09 -12.52
N HIS A 24 -3.55 0.48 -13.45
CA HIS A 24 -4.92 0.87 -13.75
C HIS A 24 -5.84 0.65 -12.54
N ALA A 25 -5.71 -0.48 -11.86
CA ALA A 25 -6.50 -0.77 -10.67
C ALA A 25 -6.22 0.26 -9.56
N LEU A 26 -4.97 0.63 -9.37
CA LEU A 26 -4.58 1.68 -8.43
C LEU A 26 -5.26 3.01 -8.77
N ALA A 27 -5.18 3.41 -10.04
CA ALA A 27 -5.73 4.67 -10.50
C ALA A 27 -7.26 4.72 -10.45
N THR A 28 -7.93 3.59 -10.35
CA THR A 28 -9.38 3.54 -10.19
C THR A 28 -9.81 4.02 -8.81
N THR A 29 -9.09 3.64 -7.79
CA THR A 29 -9.41 3.98 -6.40
C THR A 29 -8.75 5.28 -5.95
N TYR A 30 -7.51 5.50 -6.38
CA TYR A 30 -6.69 6.62 -5.93
C TYR A 30 -6.39 7.57 -7.09
N ASP A 31 -6.32 8.86 -6.77
CA ASP A 31 -5.92 9.85 -7.78
C ASP A 31 -4.40 9.92 -7.84
N THR A 32 -3.83 9.16 -8.77
CA THR A 32 -2.37 9.08 -8.93
C THR A 32 -1.74 10.33 -9.53
N ARG A 33 -2.56 11.32 -9.90
CA ARG A 33 -2.06 12.61 -10.37
C ARG A 33 -1.82 13.58 -9.23
N GLN A 34 -2.30 13.27 -8.03
CA GLN A 34 -2.11 14.07 -6.85
C GLN A 34 -1.18 13.36 -5.87
N SER A 35 -0.47 14.14 -5.08
CA SER A 35 0.36 13.62 -4.01
C SER A 35 0.09 14.45 -2.77
N ILE A 36 -0.19 13.77 -1.67
CA ILE A 36 -0.36 14.40 -0.37
C ILE A 36 0.75 13.94 0.57
N VAL A 37 1.09 14.79 1.51
CA VAL A 37 2.08 14.49 2.54
C VAL A 37 1.42 14.65 3.89
N LEU A 38 1.46 13.60 4.69
CA LEU A 38 0.87 13.60 6.02
C LEU A 38 1.91 13.20 7.05
N LYS A 39 1.91 13.91 8.16
CA LYS A 39 2.75 13.58 9.31
C LYS A 39 1.86 13.06 10.43
N GLY A 40 2.33 12.08 11.13
CA GLY A 40 1.55 11.55 12.23
C GLY A 40 2.24 10.39 12.93
N THR A 41 1.48 9.79 13.82
CA THR A 41 1.94 8.69 14.66
C THR A 41 1.32 7.39 14.17
N VAL A 42 2.15 6.37 14.00
CA VAL A 42 1.69 5.04 13.61
C VAL A 42 0.85 4.45 14.73
N MET A 43 -0.37 4.07 14.42
CA MET A 43 -1.27 3.41 15.35
C MET A 43 -1.18 1.88 15.21
N LYS A 44 -1.05 1.41 13.98
CA LYS A 44 -1.06 -0.01 13.67
C LYS A 44 -0.55 -0.24 12.26
N ILE A 45 0.12 -1.38 12.04
CA ILE A 45 0.47 -1.87 10.72
C ILE A 45 -0.03 -3.30 10.62
N ASN A 46 -0.83 -3.57 9.60
CA ASN A 46 -1.30 -4.91 9.28
C ASN A 46 -0.50 -5.46 8.11
N TRP A 47 0.28 -6.50 8.38
CA TRP A 47 1.02 -7.21 7.37
C TRP A 47 0.16 -8.35 6.84
N GLU A 48 -0.58 -8.06 5.77
CA GLU A 48 -1.49 -9.06 5.22
C GLU A 48 -1.54 -8.95 3.70
N ASN A 49 -1.92 -10.04 3.05
CA ASN A 49 -2.17 -10.04 1.63
C ASN A 49 -3.61 -9.62 1.36
N PRO A 50 -3.88 -8.95 0.26
CA PRO A 50 -2.93 -8.62 -0.81
C PRO A 50 -2.09 -7.38 -0.55
N HIS A 51 -2.42 -6.57 0.45
CA HIS A 51 -1.70 -5.33 0.73
C HIS A 51 -1.47 -5.11 2.21
N VAL A 52 -0.31 -4.53 2.52
CA VAL A 52 -0.03 -4.02 3.85
C VAL A 52 -0.86 -2.76 4.06
N HIS A 53 -1.38 -2.58 5.28
CA HIS A 53 -2.13 -1.39 5.67
C HIS A 53 -1.45 -0.71 6.86
N LEU A 54 -1.35 0.61 6.79
CA LEU A 54 -0.80 1.43 7.86
C LEU A 54 -1.88 2.40 8.33
N TYR A 55 -2.12 2.43 9.64
CA TYR A 55 -3.10 3.31 10.27
C TYR A 55 -2.36 4.42 11.00
N LEU A 56 -2.68 5.66 10.65
CA LEU A 56 -1.96 6.84 11.10
C LEU A 56 -2.90 7.80 11.83
N GLN A 57 -2.49 8.24 13.02
CA GLN A 57 -3.10 9.37 13.66
C GLN A 57 -2.37 10.61 13.18
N ALA A 58 -3.03 11.44 12.39
CA ALA A 58 -2.42 12.65 11.88
C ALA A 58 -2.11 13.63 13.01
N ASP A 59 -1.04 14.42 12.83
CA ASP A 59 -0.67 15.44 13.81
C ASP A 59 -1.76 16.49 13.99
N ASP A 60 -2.50 16.77 12.93
CA ASP A 60 -3.69 17.60 13.03
C ASP A 60 -4.79 16.82 13.75
N LYS A 61 -4.93 17.03 15.02
CA LYS A 61 -5.86 16.29 15.88
C LYS A 61 -7.31 16.59 15.62
N THR A 62 -7.61 17.61 14.82
CA THR A 62 -8.98 17.89 14.39
C THR A 62 -9.41 17.00 13.24
N ALA A 63 -8.46 16.33 12.62
CA ALA A 63 -8.72 15.43 11.50
C ALA A 63 -8.91 14.00 12.01
N PRO A 64 -9.79 13.22 11.40
CA PRO A 64 -9.87 11.79 11.67
C PRO A 64 -8.59 11.07 11.28
N ASP A 65 -8.46 9.85 11.78
CA ASP A 65 -7.33 9.00 11.45
C ASP A 65 -7.33 8.64 9.96
N TRP A 66 -6.14 8.33 9.46
CA TRP A 66 -5.95 7.92 8.08
C TRP A 66 -5.58 6.46 8.00
N GLU A 67 -6.04 5.81 6.94
CA GLU A 67 -5.59 4.48 6.56
C GLU A 67 -4.82 4.57 5.25
N PHE A 68 -3.66 3.94 5.20
CA PHE A 68 -2.86 3.88 3.98
C PHE A 68 -2.70 2.43 3.55
N GLU A 69 -2.99 2.20 2.28
CA GLU A 69 -2.70 0.96 1.60
C GLU A 69 -1.29 1.05 1.02
N LEU A 70 -0.55 -0.03 1.10
CA LEU A 70 0.79 -0.15 0.53
C LEU A 70 0.82 -1.36 -0.41
N GLY A 71 2.00 -1.75 -0.86
CA GLY A 71 2.16 -2.95 -1.64
C GLY A 71 1.92 -4.22 -0.82
N SER A 72 2.08 -5.36 -1.46
CA SER A 72 2.00 -6.63 -0.76
C SER A 72 3.13 -6.76 0.27
N PRO A 73 2.99 -7.66 1.25
CA PRO A 73 4.10 -7.93 2.17
C PRO A 73 5.41 -8.24 1.46
N ASN A 74 5.37 -9.06 0.42
CA ASN A 74 6.58 -9.38 -0.35
C ASN A 74 7.18 -8.15 -1.02
N MET A 75 6.35 -7.29 -1.58
CA MET A 75 6.83 -6.07 -2.21
C MET A 75 7.50 -5.15 -1.20
N GLN A 76 6.92 -4.98 -0.03
CA GLN A 76 7.49 -4.14 1.02
C GLN A 76 8.84 -4.70 1.49
N ILE A 77 8.97 -6.01 1.64
CA ILE A 77 10.23 -6.65 2.01
C ILE A 77 11.28 -6.43 0.91
N GLN A 78 10.91 -6.58 -0.35
CA GLN A 78 11.82 -6.32 -1.47
C GLN A 78 12.27 -4.87 -1.51
N ASN A 79 11.44 -3.96 -1.05
CA ASN A 79 11.76 -2.54 -0.98
C ASN A 79 12.55 -2.17 0.28
N GLY A 80 12.97 -3.15 1.05
CA GLY A 80 13.83 -2.93 2.21
C GLY A 80 13.11 -2.87 3.55
N TRP A 81 11.80 -3.07 3.57
CA TRP A 81 11.05 -3.09 4.83
C TRP A 81 11.30 -4.41 5.56
N LYS A 82 11.30 -4.33 6.89
CA LYS A 82 11.20 -5.48 7.79
C LYS A 82 9.91 -5.34 8.56
N LEU A 83 9.49 -6.40 9.24
CA LEU A 83 8.26 -6.38 10.03
C LEU A 83 8.29 -5.31 11.12
N ASP A 84 9.46 -4.93 11.57
CA ASP A 84 9.65 -3.93 12.62
C ASP A 84 10.25 -2.61 12.14
N THR A 85 10.29 -2.39 10.84
CA THR A 85 10.81 -1.12 10.29
C THR A 85 10.03 0.08 10.82
N PHE A 86 8.72 -0.05 10.87
CA PHE A 86 7.85 0.94 11.50
C PHE A 86 7.04 0.25 12.58
N ARG A 87 6.88 0.91 13.70
CA ARG A 87 6.20 0.36 14.88
C ARG A 87 5.15 1.33 15.37
N ARG A 88 4.18 0.79 16.07
CA ARG A 88 3.22 1.64 16.78
C ARG A 88 3.95 2.64 17.64
N GLY A 89 3.52 3.90 17.55
CA GLY A 89 4.13 5.01 18.28
C GLY A 89 5.19 5.77 17.51
N ASP A 90 5.68 5.22 16.40
CA ASP A 90 6.65 5.93 15.57
C ASP A 90 5.99 7.15 14.93
N HIS A 91 6.72 8.26 14.91
CA HIS A 91 6.31 9.44 14.16
C HIS A 91 6.87 9.36 12.76
N VAL A 92 6.01 9.46 11.77
CA VAL A 92 6.37 9.23 10.37
C VAL A 92 5.83 10.34 9.47
N VAL A 93 6.44 10.41 8.29
CA VAL A 93 5.95 11.21 7.17
C VAL A 93 5.51 10.24 6.08
N VAL A 94 4.28 10.36 5.65
CA VAL A 94 3.71 9.52 4.60
C VAL A 94 3.43 10.37 3.39
N THR A 95 3.94 9.96 2.25
CA THR A 95 3.58 10.53 0.95
C THR A 95 2.65 9.54 0.27
N ALA A 96 1.52 10.02 -0.20
CA ALA A 96 0.47 9.12 -0.69
C ALA A 96 -0.35 9.74 -1.81
N TYR A 97 -1.01 8.89 -2.56
CA TYR A 97 -2.06 9.29 -3.50
C TYR A 97 -3.39 9.27 -2.74
N PRO A 98 -4.17 10.35 -2.78
CA PRO A 98 -5.44 10.38 -2.05
C PRO A 98 -6.52 9.56 -2.74
N ALA A 99 -7.48 9.07 -1.99
CA ALA A 99 -8.64 8.40 -2.55
C ALA A 99 -9.49 9.37 -3.36
N ARG A 100 -9.99 8.90 -4.50
CA ARG A 100 -10.79 9.74 -5.39
C ARG A 100 -12.11 10.19 -4.76
N ASN A 101 -12.64 9.39 -3.85
CA ASN A 101 -13.92 9.70 -3.20
C ASN A 101 -13.80 10.68 -2.04
N GLY A 102 -12.61 11.19 -1.75
CA GLY A 102 -12.39 12.15 -0.68
C GLY A 102 -12.31 11.56 0.72
N SER A 103 -12.37 10.23 0.86
CA SER A 103 -12.22 9.60 2.17
C SER A 103 -10.78 9.72 2.67
N ARG A 104 -10.58 9.42 3.95
CA ARG A 104 -9.25 9.45 4.57
C ARG A 104 -8.52 8.14 4.36
N LEU A 105 -8.38 7.80 3.10
CA LEU A 105 -7.74 6.62 2.60
C LEU A 105 -6.73 7.08 1.55
N GLY A 106 -5.53 6.54 1.59
CA GLY A 106 -4.51 6.86 0.60
C GLY A 106 -3.70 5.63 0.24
N TYR A 107 -3.03 5.69 -0.89
CA TYR A 107 -2.03 4.68 -1.25
C TYR A 107 -0.66 5.28 -1.01
N ALA A 108 0.07 4.74 -0.05
CA ALA A 108 1.37 5.29 0.33
C ALA A 108 2.44 4.89 -0.67
N SER A 109 3.09 5.89 -1.24
CA SER A 109 4.24 5.68 -2.11
C SER A 109 5.55 5.75 -1.34
N LYS A 110 5.54 6.37 -0.16
CA LYS A 110 6.72 6.48 0.68
C LYS A 110 6.32 6.68 2.13
N VAL A 111 7.01 5.99 3.01
CA VAL A 111 6.90 6.19 4.46
C VAL A 111 8.32 6.35 5.00
N SER A 112 8.55 7.37 5.81
CA SER A 112 9.84 7.60 6.44
C SER A 112 9.66 8.05 7.88
N LEU A 113 10.63 7.72 8.72
CA LEU A 113 10.65 8.23 10.09
C LEU A 113 10.82 9.75 10.05
N SER A 114 10.05 10.42 10.88
CA SER A 114 10.17 11.86 11.03
C SER A 114 11.21 12.15 12.12
N SER A 115 12.17 13.00 11.78
CA SER A 115 13.06 13.51 12.78
C SER A 115 12.43 14.75 13.40
N HIS A 116 12.24 14.71 14.69
CA HIS A 116 11.70 15.87 15.41
C HIS A 116 12.72 16.97 15.55
#